data_4cf7b5b944a620f1f83e4dcb58b38f82
#
_entry.id   4cf7b5b944a620f1f83e4dcb58b38f82
#
_cell.length_a   1.000
_cell.length_b   1.000
_cell.length_c   1.000
_cell.angle_alpha   90.00
_cell.angle_beta   90.00
_cell.angle_gamma   90.00
#
_symmetry.space_group_name_H-M   'P 1'
#
loop_
_entity.id
_entity.type
_entity.pdbx_description
1 polymer ?
#
loop_
_entity_poly.entity_id
_entity_poly.type
_entity_poly.pdbx_seq_one_letter_code
_entity_poly.pdbx_strand_id
1 'polypeptide(L)'
;MAFDSLTDKLQNVFRKLRSKGTITEADVKEAMKEVKRALLEADVNFKVVKQFINSVSERAVGEEVLKGLNPGQMVIKIVKEEMDKLMGSETTELKLLPSNEITIVMMCGLQGAGKTTTVAKLAGKFKNKGKKPLLVACDVYRPAAIKQLEINGEKVGVPVFSMGDGHKPVNIAKAAIEHAAKNDINLVFLDTAGRLHVDEDMMNELAEIKENLNVTYTILTVDAMTGQDAVNVATSFNDKIGIDGVILTKLDGDTRGGAALSIKAVTGKPILYAGMGEKLTDLEQFYPDRMASRILGMGDVESLIEKAQSA
;
A
#
# COMPACT_ATOMS: atom_id res chain seq x y z
N MET A 1 -10.71 10.29 -9.65
CA MET A 1 -9.83 10.53 -8.49
C MET A 1 -9.99 9.42 -7.47
N ALA A 2 -8.96 9.20 -6.64
CA ALA A 2 -8.98 8.18 -5.60
C ALA A 2 -10.17 8.38 -4.65
N PHE A 3 -10.90 7.30 -4.40
CA PHE A 3 -12.01 7.20 -3.43
C PHE A 3 -13.27 8.02 -3.71
N ASP A 4 -13.39 8.72 -4.83
CA ASP A 4 -14.52 9.64 -5.09
C ASP A 4 -15.90 9.00 -4.86
N SER A 5 -16.12 7.79 -5.34
CA SER A 5 -17.38 7.09 -5.19
C SER A 5 -17.74 6.82 -3.72
N LEU A 6 -16.79 6.32 -2.95
CA LEU A 6 -16.96 6.06 -1.52
C LEU A 6 -17.12 7.36 -0.74
N THR A 7 -16.29 8.35 -1.01
CA THR A 7 -16.31 9.65 -0.34
C THR A 7 -17.68 10.33 -0.50
N ASP A 8 -18.24 10.35 -1.69
CA ASP A 8 -19.56 10.96 -1.95
C ASP A 8 -20.67 10.30 -1.12
N LYS A 9 -20.68 8.98 -1.03
CA LYS A 9 -21.66 8.23 -0.24
C LYS A 9 -21.52 8.52 1.26
N LEU A 10 -20.29 8.55 1.77
CA LEU A 10 -20.02 8.86 3.19
C LEU A 10 -20.39 10.31 3.52
N GLN A 11 -20.09 11.26 2.64
CA GLN A 11 -20.46 12.66 2.82
C GLN A 11 -21.97 12.86 2.89
N ASN A 12 -22.74 12.11 2.13
CA ASN A 12 -24.20 12.15 2.20
C ASN A 12 -24.72 11.72 3.59
N VAL A 13 -24.14 10.68 4.17
CA VAL A 13 -24.46 10.22 5.53
C VAL A 13 -24.09 11.29 6.56
N PHE A 14 -22.93 11.87 6.45
CA PHE A 14 -22.45 12.89 7.39
C PHE A 14 -23.27 14.17 7.34
N ARG A 15 -23.71 14.56 6.14
CA ARG A 15 -24.62 15.71 5.97
C ARG A 15 -25.93 15.52 6.72
N LYS A 16 -26.51 14.33 6.62
CA LYS A 16 -27.73 13.97 7.36
C LYS A 16 -27.51 14.04 8.87
N LEU A 17 -26.40 13.51 9.36
CA LEU A 17 -26.04 13.55 10.78
C LEU A 17 -25.86 14.99 11.28
N ARG A 18 -25.16 15.83 10.51
CA ARG A 18 -24.91 17.24 10.90
C ARG A 18 -26.16 18.08 10.90
N SER A 19 -27.14 17.73 10.07
CA SER A 19 -28.41 18.49 9.99
C SER A 19 -29.34 18.27 11.17
N LYS A 20 -29.10 17.23 11.98
CA LYS A 20 -29.92 16.89 13.14
C LYS A 20 -29.42 17.58 14.40
N GLY A 21 -30.27 18.33 15.08
CA GLY A 21 -29.93 18.98 16.36
C GLY A 21 -29.77 17.98 17.50
N THR A 22 -30.54 16.90 17.47
CA THR A 22 -30.45 15.77 18.40
C THR A 22 -30.29 14.48 17.62
N ILE A 23 -29.51 13.56 18.16
CA ILE A 23 -29.30 12.24 17.57
C ILE A 23 -29.75 11.18 18.57
N THR A 24 -30.60 10.26 18.10
CA THR A 24 -31.03 9.10 18.85
C THR A 24 -30.22 7.86 18.48
N GLU A 25 -30.31 6.82 19.28
CA GLU A 25 -29.72 5.52 18.96
C GLU A 25 -30.24 4.99 17.61
N ALA A 26 -31.52 5.20 17.29
CA ALA A 26 -32.11 4.84 16.01
C ALA A 26 -31.46 5.59 14.84
N ASP A 27 -31.13 6.87 15.03
CA ASP A 27 -30.44 7.69 14.02
C ASP A 27 -29.04 7.16 13.74
N VAL A 28 -28.30 6.76 14.78
CA VAL A 28 -26.98 6.13 14.65
C VAL A 28 -27.09 4.81 13.88
N LYS A 29 -28.05 3.99 14.23
CA LYS A 29 -28.30 2.71 13.58
C LYS A 29 -28.59 2.86 12.09
N GLU A 30 -29.42 3.82 11.72
CA GLU A 30 -29.74 4.13 10.33
C GLU A 30 -28.50 4.64 9.57
N ALA A 31 -27.74 5.56 10.16
CA ALA A 31 -26.51 6.07 9.57
C ALA A 31 -25.50 4.94 9.35
N MET A 32 -25.34 4.04 10.31
CA MET A 32 -24.40 2.92 10.19
C MET A 32 -24.81 1.89 9.15
N LYS A 33 -26.10 1.70 8.90
CA LYS A 33 -26.58 0.88 7.76
C LYS A 33 -26.13 1.47 6.42
N GLU A 34 -26.23 2.77 6.26
CA GLU A 34 -25.80 3.47 5.04
C GLU A 34 -24.27 3.41 4.87
N VAL A 35 -23.51 3.61 5.95
CA VAL A 35 -22.06 3.46 5.94
C VAL A 35 -21.65 2.03 5.59
N LYS A 36 -22.28 1.04 6.19
CA LYS A 36 -22.02 -0.38 5.89
C LYS A 36 -22.26 -0.67 4.40
N ARG A 37 -23.36 -0.21 3.86
CA ARG A 37 -23.67 -0.38 2.44
C ARG A 37 -22.62 0.28 1.55
N ALA A 38 -22.21 1.51 1.88
CA ALA A 38 -21.20 2.24 1.12
C ALA A 38 -19.86 1.49 1.11
N LEU A 39 -19.42 0.96 2.25
CA LEU A 39 -18.18 0.19 2.36
C LEU A 39 -18.24 -1.13 1.60
N LEU A 40 -19.37 -1.84 1.64
CA LEU A 40 -19.55 -3.09 0.88
C LEU A 40 -19.56 -2.83 -0.63
N GLU A 41 -20.22 -1.77 -1.08
CA GLU A 41 -20.20 -1.35 -2.49
C GLU A 41 -18.81 -0.91 -2.95
N ALA A 42 -17.97 -0.43 -2.03
CA ALA A 42 -16.57 -0.09 -2.26
C ALA A 42 -15.65 -1.32 -2.27
N ASP A 43 -16.20 -2.52 -2.19
CA ASP A 43 -15.47 -3.79 -2.15
C ASP A 43 -14.52 -3.90 -0.96
N VAL A 44 -14.90 -3.35 0.19
CA VAL A 44 -14.19 -3.56 1.45
C VAL A 44 -14.49 -4.96 1.98
N ASN A 45 -13.51 -5.62 2.57
CA ASN A 45 -13.65 -6.96 3.14
C ASN A 45 -14.83 -7.02 4.14
N PHE A 46 -15.70 -8.01 4.01
CA PHE A 46 -16.91 -8.13 4.81
C PHE A 46 -16.64 -8.17 6.32
N LYS A 47 -15.65 -8.93 6.76
CA LYS A 47 -15.28 -9.02 8.18
C LYS A 47 -14.77 -7.69 8.72
N VAL A 48 -14.00 -6.98 7.91
CA VAL A 48 -13.49 -5.65 8.22
C VAL A 48 -14.63 -4.66 8.37
N VAL A 49 -15.58 -4.66 7.45
CA VAL A 49 -16.78 -3.80 7.52
C VAL A 49 -17.56 -4.09 8.79
N LYS A 50 -17.81 -5.35 9.08
CA LYS A 50 -18.57 -5.77 10.26
C LYS A 50 -17.92 -5.29 11.57
N GLN A 51 -16.63 -5.48 11.72
CA GLN A 51 -15.88 -5.02 12.90
C GLN A 51 -15.89 -3.49 13.02
N PHE A 52 -15.69 -2.80 11.91
CA PHE A 52 -15.70 -1.34 11.86
C PHE A 52 -17.07 -0.78 12.28
N ILE A 53 -18.15 -1.27 11.69
CA ILE A 53 -19.52 -0.83 12.02
C ILE A 53 -19.85 -1.11 13.48
N ASN A 54 -19.49 -2.27 14.01
CA ASN A 54 -19.71 -2.61 15.41
C ASN A 54 -18.95 -1.66 16.34
N SER A 55 -17.68 -1.38 16.06
CA SER A 55 -16.84 -0.50 16.87
C SER A 55 -17.37 0.93 16.88
N VAL A 56 -17.76 1.46 15.72
CA VAL A 56 -18.35 2.80 15.63
C VAL A 56 -19.68 2.86 16.35
N SER A 57 -20.57 1.88 16.11
CA SER A 57 -21.92 1.85 16.70
C SER A 57 -21.87 1.80 18.22
N GLU A 58 -21.02 0.98 18.78
CA GLU A 58 -20.82 0.84 20.24
C GLU A 58 -20.41 2.16 20.88
N ARG A 59 -19.47 2.88 20.27
CA ARG A 59 -19.01 4.18 20.78
C ARG A 59 -20.04 5.29 20.55
N ALA A 60 -20.74 5.28 19.40
CA ALA A 60 -21.63 6.35 18.99
C ALA A 60 -22.95 6.38 19.76
N VAL A 61 -23.38 5.28 20.38
CA VAL A 61 -24.61 5.23 21.19
C VAL A 61 -24.36 5.58 22.66
N GLY A 62 -23.14 5.90 23.05
CA GLY A 62 -22.82 6.34 24.41
C GLY A 62 -23.54 7.63 24.79
N GLU A 63 -23.94 7.76 26.05
CA GLU A 63 -24.67 8.95 26.55
C GLU A 63 -23.92 10.25 26.32
N GLU A 64 -22.61 10.22 26.44
CA GLU A 64 -21.73 11.39 26.21
C GLU A 64 -21.86 11.93 24.78
N VAL A 65 -22.05 11.04 23.80
CA VAL A 65 -22.21 11.39 22.41
C VAL A 65 -23.64 11.91 22.15
N LEU A 66 -24.64 11.14 22.51
CA LEU A 66 -26.05 11.45 22.22
C LEU A 66 -26.55 12.70 22.95
N LYS A 67 -26.07 12.95 24.15
CA LYS A 67 -26.42 14.12 24.96
C LYS A 67 -25.47 15.32 24.82
N GLY A 68 -24.43 15.18 23.97
CA GLY A 68 -23.45 16.24 23.74
C GLY A 68 -24.03 17.42 22.96
N LEU A 69 -23.29 18.53 22.94
CA LEU A 69 -23.69 19.77 22.25
C LEU A 69 -23.73 19.59 20.71
N ASN A 70 -22.84 18.77 20.18
CA ASN A 70 -22.74 18.50 18.73
C ASN A 70 -22.68 16.99 18.47
N PRO A 71 -23.77 16.25 18.69
CA PRO A 71 -23.76 14.79 18.59
C PRO A 71 -23.40 14.29 17.18
N GLY A 72 -23.85 14.96 16.12
CA GLY A 72 -23.50 14.60 14.75
C GLY A 72 -22.01 14.67 14.47
N GLN A 73 -21.35 15.73 14.90
CA GLN A 73 -19.89 15.89 14.77
C GLN A 73 -19.13 14.85 15.59
N MET A 74 -19.65 14.50 16.76
CA MET A 74 -19.03 13.45 17.60
C MET A 74 -19.09 12.08 16.91
N VAL A 75 -20.20 11.74 16.28
CA VAL A 75 -20.31 10.49 15.50
C VAL A 75 -19.31 10.47 14.35
N ILE A 76 -19.20 11.58 13.61
CA ILE A 76 -18.24 11.70 12.50
C ILE A 76 -16.79 11.57 12.99
N LYS A 77 -16.46 12.17 14.13
CA LYS A 77 -15.15 12.03 14.77
C LYS A 77 -14.84 10.57 15.13
N ILE A 78 -15.80 9.86 15.67
CA ILE A 78 -15.67 8.44 16.00
C ILE A 78 -15.41 7.61 14.74
N VAL A 79 -16.14 7.86 13.66
CA VAL A 79 -15.92 7.22 12.35
C VAL A 79 -14.49 7.44 11.89
N LYS A 80 -13.99 8.66 11.97
CA LYS A 80 -12.60 8.98 11.59
C LYS A 80 -11.58 8.22 12.44
N GLU A 81 -11.73 8.24 13.76
CA GLU A 81 -10.81 7.56 14.68
C GLU A 81 -10.77 6.05 14.44
N GLU A 82 -11.93 5.43 14.22
CA GLU A 82 -12.00 3.99 13.92
C GLU A 82 -11.43 3.66 12.53
N MET A 83 -11.59 4.55 11.56
CA MET A 83 -10.97 4.37 10.24
C MET A 83 -9.45 4.52 10.30
N ASP A 84 -8.93 5.45 11.08
CA ASP A 84 -7.48 5.59 11.33
C ASP A 84 -6.90 4.28 11.90
N LYS A 85 -7.57 3.69 12.88
CA LYS A 85 -7.18 2.40 13.48
C LYS A 85 -7.20 1.28 12.46
N LEU A 86 -8.22 1.23 11.62
CA LEU A 86 -8.40 0.22 10.60
C LEU A 86 -7.24 0.21 9.60
N MET A 87 -6.77 1.39 9.22
CA MET A 87 -5.70 1.58 8.24
C MET A 87 -4.29 1.52 8.87
N GLY A 88 -4.18 1.40 10.19
CA GLY A 88 -2.93 1.19 10.89
C GLY A 88 -2.40 2.36 11.71
N SER A 89 -3.15 3.44 11.87
CA SER A 89 -2.87 4.63 12.72
C SER A 89 -1.51 5.30 12.47
N GLU A 90 -0.43 4.53 12.42
CA GLU A 90 0.94 5.03 12.29
C GLU A 90 1.49 4.80 10.88
N THR A 91 2.27 5.77 10.42
CA THR A 91 3.03 5.64 9.17
C THR A 91 4.20 4.69 9.36
N THR A 92 4.34 3.73 8.46
CA THR A 92 5.48 2.81 8.44
C THR A 92 6.46 3.22 7.34
N GLU A 93 7.69 3.49 7.74
CA GLU A 93 8.77 3.81 6.82
C GLU A 93 9.65 2.59 6.55
N LEU A 94 10.19 2.52 5.33
CA LEU A 94 11.18 1.51 4.95
C LEU A 94 12.56 1.95 5.47
N LYS A 95 12.96 1.42 6.64
CA LYS A 95 14.22 1.78 7.28
C LYS A 95 15.38 0.98 6.69
N LEU A 96 16.42 1.67 6.23
CA LEU A 96 17.63 1.04 5.74
C LEU A 96 18.53 0.58 6.89
N LEU A 97 19.29 -0.47 6.65
CA LEU A 97 20.36 -0.90 7.54
C LEU A 97 21.47 0.16 7.61
N PRO A 98 22.39 0.10 8.60
CA PRO A 98 23.56 0.99 8.63
C PRO A 98 24.32 0.98 7.31
N SER A 99 24.98 2.08 6.97
CA SER A 99 25.62 2.28 5.66
C SER A 99 26.73 1.28 5.31
N ASN A 100 27.27 0.58 6.30
CA ASN A 100 28.25 -0.49 6.11
C ASN A 100 27.64 -1.86 5.80
N GLU A 101 26.31 -1.95 5.80
CA GLU A 101 25.56 -3.15 5.46
C GLU A 101 24.71 -2.91 4.21
N ILE A 102 24.40 -3.99 3.49
CA ILE A 102 23.54 -3.92 2.32
C ILE A 102 22.10 -4.22 2.73
N THR A 103 21.21 -3.27 2.51
CA THR A 103 19.77 -3.50 2.63
C THR A 103 19.26 -4.18 1.37
N ILE A 104 18.69 -5.36 1.50
CA ILE A 104 18.15 -6.15 0.39
C ILE A 104 16.63 -6.11 0.45
N VAL A 105 16.02 -5.52 -0.58
CA VAL A 105 14.56 -5.44 -0.72
C VAL A 105 14.12 -6.36 -1.85
N MET A 106 13.38 -7.40 -1.52
CA MET A 106 12.80 -8.31 -2.52
C MET A 106 11.41 -7.81 -2.90
N MET A 107 11.25 -7.45 -4.17
CA MET A 107 9.98 -6.96 -4.71
C MET A 107 9.20 -8.09 -5.35
N CYS A 108 7.99 -8.31 -4.88
CA CYS A 108 7.08 -9.36 -5.33
C CYS A 108 5.81 -8.76 -5.92
N GLY A 109 5.11 -9.52 -6.74
CA GLY A 109 3.82 -9.10 -7.28
C GLY A 109 3.42 -9.96 -8.48
N LEU A 110 2.12 -10.00 -8.75
CA LEU A 110 1.61 -10.66 -9.95
C LEU A 110 1.89 -9.83 -11.20
N GLN A 111 1.82 -10.47 -12.35
CA GLN A 111 1.93 -9.81 -13.64
C GLN A 111 0.81 -8.77 -13.79
N GLY A 112 1.17 -7.57 -14.25
CA GLY A 112 0.22 -6.47 -14.41
C GLY A 112 0.00 -5.62 -13.16
N ALA A 113 0.59 -5.95 -12.03
CA ALA A 113 0.48 -5.14 -10.79
C ALA A 113 1.33 -3.86 -10.81
N GLY A 114 2.13 -3.63 -11.86
CA GLY A 114 3.00 -2.45 -11.95
C GLY A 114 4.30 -2.56 -11.15
N LYS A 115 4.74 -3.77 -10.84
CA LYS A 115 5.92 -4.05 -9.99
C LYS A 115 7.21 -3.45 -10.56
N THR A 116 7.54 -3.70 -11.81
CA THR A 116 8.80 -3.24 -12.44
C THR A 116 8.87 -1.72 -12.49
N THR A 117 7.79 -1.05 -12.84
CA THR A 117 7.71 0.42 -12.82
C THR A 117 7.83 0.97 -11.40
N THR A 118 7.15 0.34 -10.44
CA THR A 118 7.15 0.75 -9.04
C THR A 118 8.53 0.59 -8.40
N VAL A 119 9.24 -0.50 -8.68
CA VAL A 119 10.57 -0.72 -8.10
C VAL A 119 11.57 0.32 -8.58
N ALA A 120 11.50 0.71 -9.85
CA ALA A 120 12.33 1.78 -10.39
C ALA A 120 12.01 3.14 -9.74
N LYS A 121 10.73 3.47 -9.59
CA LYS A 121 10.29 4.70 -8.87
C LYS A 121 10.79 4.72 -7.44
N LEU A 122 10.68 3.61 -6.73
CA LEU A 122 11.13 3.49 -5.35
C LEU A 122 12.65 3.67 -5.25
N ALA A 123 13.42 3.03 -6.12
CA ALA A 123 14.87 3.21 -6.18
C ALA A 123 15.25 4.67 -6.48
N GLY A 124 14.55 5.31 -7.41
CA GLY A 124 14.75 6.73 -7.72
C GLY A 124 14.48 7.65 -6.53
N LYS A 125 13.46 7.36 -5.72
CA LYS A 125 13.19 8.12 -4.48
C LYS A 125 14.35 8.03 -3.49
N PHE A 126 14.92 6.86 -3.30
CA PHE A 126 16.08 6.67 -2.41
C PHE A 126 17.34 7.32 -2.97
N LYS A 127 17.55 7.27 -4.29
CA LYS A 127 18.64 8.00 -4.93
C LYS A 127 18.54 9.50 -4.67
N ASN A 128 17.35 10.08 -4.79
CA ASN A 128 17.10 11.49 -4.53
C ASN A 128 17.35 11.88 -3.06
N LYS A 129 17.32 10.91 -2.16
CA LYS A 129 17.69 11.08 -0.74
C LYS A 129 19.20 10.86 -0.47
N GLY A 130 20.00 10.76 -1.51
CA GLY A 130 21.45 10.57 -1.41
C GLY A 130 21.88 9.11 -1.20
N LYS A 131 21.00 8.15 -1.37
CA LYS A 131 21.37 6.73 -1.30
C LYS A 131 21.89 6.23 -2.64
N LYS A 132 22.57 5.07 -2.62
CA LYS A 132 23.13 4.43 -3.82
C LYS A 132 22.42 3.10 -4.09
N PRO A 133 21.24 3.14 -4.72
CA PRO A 133 20.49 1.92 -5.01
C PRO A 133 21.00 1.19 -6.25
N LEU A 134 20.75 -0.12 -6.28
CA LEU A 134 20.95 -0.99 -7.43
C LEU A 134 19.62 -1.73 -7.71
N LEU A 135 19.20 -1.74 -8.96
CA LEU A 135 18.11 -2.57 -9.44
C LEU A 135 18.66 -3.89 -9.98
N VAL A 136 18.03 -5.00 -9.65
CA VAL A 136 18.47 -6.34 -10.09
C VAL A 136 17.37 -7.03 -10.87
N ALA A 137 17.66 -7.41 -12.12
CA ALA A 137 16.73 -8.12 -12.99
C ALA A 137 16.71 -9.62 -12.67
N CYS A 138 15.75 -10.06 -11.87
CA CYS A 138 15.57 -11.46 -11.50
C CYS A 138 14.43 -12.17 -12.27
N ASP A 139 13.70 -11.47 -13.15
CA ASP A 139 12.71 -12.09 -14.02
C ASP A 139 13.39 -12.59 -15.30
N VAL A 140 13.77 -13.85 -15.30
CA VAL A 140 14.46 -14.49 -16.44
C VAL A 140 13.49 -15.17 -17.42
N TYR A 141 12.21 -15.23 -17.07
CA TYR A 141 11.19 -15.93 -17.87
C TYR A 141 10.62 -15.05 -18.98
N ARG A 142 10.72 -13.73 -18.83
CA ARG A 142 10.24 -12.75 -19.80
C ARG A 142 11.39 -11.85 -20.23
N PRO A 143 11.96 -12.04 -21.43
CA PRO A 143 13.07 -11.21 -21.92
C PRO A 143 12.76 -9.71 -21.92
N ALA A 144 11.52 -9.35 -22.22
CA ALA A 144 11.06 -7.96 -22.16
C ALA A 144 11.13 -7.35 -20.76
N ALA A 145 11.03 -8.15 -19.69
CA ALA A 145 11.08 -7.65 -18.32
C ALA A 145 12.47 -7.10 -17.95
N ILE A 146 13.53 -7.77 -18.38
CA ILE A 146 14.92 -7.30 -18.17
C ILE A 146 15.12 -5.95 -18.84
N LYS A 147 14.74 -5.85 -20.12
CA LYS A 147 14.87 -4.62 -20.88
C LYS A 147 14.02 -3.48 -20.30
N GLN A 148 12.82 -3.80 -19.87
CA GLN A 148 11.93 -2.82 -19.23
C GLN A 148 12.54 -2.26 -17.95
N LEU A 149 13.15 -3.11 -17.13
CA LEU A 149 13.83 -2.68 -15.91
C LEU A 149 15.02 -1.78 -16.23
N GLU A 150 15.81 -2.13 -17.24
CA GLU A 150 16.94 -1.32 -17.71
C GLU A 150 16.48 0.08 -18.18
N ILE A 151 15.41 0.14 -18.96
CA ILE A 151 14.83 1.41 -19.44
C ILE A 151 14.33 2.25 -18.26
N ASN A 152 13.61 1.64 -17.33
CA ASN A 152 13.07 2.34 -16.17
C ASN A 152 14.18 2.80 -15.21
N GLY A 153 15.21 1.99 -15.04
CA GLY A 153 16.40 2.36 -14.27
C GLY A 153 17.13 3.56 -14.84
N GLU A 154 17.31 3.59 -16.17
CA GLU A 154 17.91 4.72 -16.86
C GLU A 154 17.10 6.02 -16.66
N LYS A 155 15.78 5.95 -16.76
CA LYS A 155 14.90 7.11 -16.53
C LYS A 155 15.07 7.75 -15.16
N VAL A 156 15.32 6.95 -14.13
CA VAL A 156 15.50 7.43 -12.76
C VAL A 156 16.98 7.57 -12.37
N GLY A 157 17.90 7.23 -13.29
CA GLY A 157 19.33 7.32 -13.06
C GLY A 157 19.88 6.30 -12.06
N VAL A 158 19.30 5.12 -11.99
CA VAL A 158 19.71 4.03 -11.10
C VAL A 158 20.29 2.89 -11.92
N PRO A 159 21.50 2.38 -11.58
CA PRO A 159 22.10 1.27 -12.31
C PRO A 159 21.28 -0.02 -12.17
N VAL A 160 21.30 -0.83 -13.22
CA VAL A 160 20.63 -2.13 -13.28
C VAL A 160 21.68 -3.23 -13.46
N PHE A 161 21.61 -4.23 -12.59
CA PHE A 161 22.40 -5.44 -12.70
C PHE A 161 21.58 -6.53 -13.38
N SER A 162 22.15 -7.13 -14.43
CA SER A 162 21.50 -8.20 -15.19
C SER A 162 22.55 -9.24 -15.60
N MET A 163 22.13 -10.52 -15.64
CA MET A 163 22.92 -11.62 -16.15
C MET A 163 22.24 -12.32 -17.35
N GLY A 164 21.26 -11.66 -17.97
CA GLY A 164 20.46 -12.25 -19.02
C GLY A 164 19.49 -13.30 -18.48
N ASP A 165 19.04 -14.20 -19.33
CA ASP A 165 18.02 -15.21 -19.03
C ASP A 165 18.57 -16.63 -18.79
N GLY A 166 19.88 -16.81 -18.84
CA GLY A 166 20.54 -18.12 -18.71
C GLY A 166 20.92 -18.54 -17.29
N HIS A 167 20.50 -17.78 -16.26
CA HIS A 167 20.86 -18.04 -14.88
C HIS A 167 19.63 -18.15 -13.99
N LYS A 168 19.75 -18.89 -12.88
CA LYS A 168 18.68 -18.94 -11.87
C LYS A 168 18.56 -17.60 -11.14
N PRO A 169 17.36 -17.16 -10.80
CA PRO A 169 17.14 -15.89 -10.05
C PRO A 169 17.96 -15.79 -8.77
N VAL A 170 18.07 -16.85 -7.98
CA VAL A 170 18.88 -16.85 -6.75
C VAL A 170 20.36 -16.58 -7.03
N ASN A 171 20.88 -17.12 -8.12
CA ASN A 171 22.29 -16.89 -8.51
C ASN A 171 22.53 -15.48 -9.02
N ILE A 172 21.57 -14.92 -9.75
CA ILE A 172 21.60 -13.52 -10.18
C ILE A 172 21.62 -12.60 -8.95
N ALA A 173 20.76 -12.86 -8.00
CA ALA A 173 20.68 -12.09 -6.76
C ALA A 173 21.98 -12.16 -5.96
N LYS A 174 22.57 -13.35 -5.80
CA LYS A 174 23.88 -13.52 -5.13
C LYS A 174 25.00 -12.72 -5.83
N ALA A 175 25.08 -12.83 -7.15
CA ALA A 175 26.06 -12.09 -7.95
C ALA A 175 25.87 -10.58 -7.82
N ALA A 176 24.61 -10.12 -7.79
CA ALA A 176 24.29 -8.70 -7.60
C ALA A 176 24.75 -8.17 -6.24
N ILE A 177 24.63 -8.95 -5.17
CA ILE A 177 25.12 -8.57 -3.84
C ILE A 177 26.62 -8.46 -3.81
N GLU A 178 27.34 -9.38 -4.46
CA GLU A 178 28.80 -9.29 -4.61
C GLU A 178 29.20 -8.03 -5.41
N HIS A 179 28.49 -7.75 -6.50
CA HIS A 179 28.69 -6.54 -7.28
C HIS A 179 28.45 -5.27 -6.45
N ALA A 180 27.38 -5.25 -5.66
CA ALA A 180 27.06 -4.13 -4.78
C ALA A 180 28.13 -3.87 -3.74
N ALA A 181 28.66 -4.94 -3.12
CA ALA A 181 29.74 -4.84 -2.13
C ALA A 181 31.02 -4.24 -2.72
N LYS A 182 31.34 -4.59 -3.96
CA LYS A 182 32.54 -4.08 -4.67
C LYS A 182 32.38 -2.64 -5.19
N ASN A 183 31.16 -2.15 -5.33
CA ASN A 183 30.88 -0.85 -5.94
C ASN A 183 30.26 0.16 -4.95
N ASP A 184 30.42 -0.09 -3.67
CA ASP A 184 29.95 0.82 -2.61
C ASP A 184 28.44 1.10 -2.67
N ILE A 185 27.67 0.09 -3.09
CA ILE A 185 26.20 0.10 -3.14
C ILE A 185 25.70 -0.56 -1.86
N ASN A 186 24.79 0.11 -1.16
CA ASN A 186 24.26 -0.37 0.13
C ASN A 186 22.73 -0.60 0.14
N LEU A 187 22.09 -0.49 -1.01
CA LEU A 187 20.65 -0.72 -1.16
C LEU A 187 20.39 -1.47 -2.48
N VAL A 188 19.81 -2.64 -2.39
CA VAL A 188 19.57 -3.50 -3.54
C VAL A 188 18.09 -3.85 -3.62
N PHE A 189 17.48 -3.61 -4.77
CA PHE A 189 16.12 -4.00 -5.08
C PHE A 189 16.12 -5.17 -6.06
N LEU A 190 15.58 -6.30 -5.61
CA LEU A 190 15.43 -7.49 -6.45
C LEU A 190 14.06 -7.45 -7.13
N ASP A 191 14.04 -7.24 -8.44
CA ASP A 191 12.80 -7.30 -9.24
C ASP A 191 12.56 -8.74 -9.66
N THR A 192 11.75 -9.45 -8.88
CA THR A 192 11.47 -10.87 -9.08
C THR A 192 10.43 -11.12 -10.18
N ALA A 193 10.32 -12.36 -10.64
CA ALA A 193 9.36 -12.73 -11.67
C ALA A 193 7.93 -12.52 -11.22
N GLY A 194 7.10 -11.97 -12.11
CA GLY A 194 5.65 -11.91 -11.95
C GLY A 194 4.98 -13.05 -12.72
N ARG A 195 4.01 -13.70 -12.11
CA ARG A 195 3.13 -14.70 -12.74
C ARG A 195 1.72 -14.16 -12.84
N LEU A 196 0.89 -14.77 -13.69
CA LEU A 196 -0.52 -14.38 -13.81
C LEU A 196 -1.30 -14.67 -12.53
N HIS A 197 -0.93 -15.74 -11.83
CA HIS A 197 -1.57 -16.18 -10.59
C HIS A 197 -0.51 -16.59 -9.57
N VAL A 198 -0.91 -16.63 -8.30
CA VAL A 198 -0.08 -17.19 -7.23
C VAL A 198 0.02 -18.71 -7.45
N ASP A 199 1.23 -19.19 -7.75
CA ASP A 199 1.50 -20.61 -7.92
C ASP A 199 2.65 -21.09 -7.03
N GLU A 200 2.77 -22.42 -6.89
CA GLU A 200 3.77 -23.04 -6.04
C GLU A 200 5.20 -22.79 -6.52
N ASP A 201 5.44 -22.84 -7.83
CA ASP A 201 6.76 -22.59 -8.40
C ASP A 201 7.25 -21.19 -8.12
N MET A 202 6.37 -20.19 -8.26
CA MET A 202 6.66 -18.81 -7.91
C MET A 202 7.02 -18.67 -6.44
N MET A 203 6.24 -19.26 -5.54
CA MET A 203 6.48 -19.18 -4.10
C MET A 203 7.78 -19.88 -3.71
N ASN A 204 8.10 -21.01 -4.31
CA ASN A 204 9.36 -21.74 -4.06
C ASN A 204 10.57 -20.91 -4.51
N GLU A 205 10.49 -20.25 -5.66
CA GLU A 205 11.56 -19.38 -6.15
C GLU A 205 11.80 -18.20 -5.23
N LEU A 206 10.73 -17.54 -4.78
CA LEU A 206 10.83 -16.41 -3.84
C LEU A 206 11.38 -16.86 -2.48
N ALA A 207 10.94 -18.01 -1.98
CA ALA A 207 11.46 -18.58 -0.74
C ALA A 207 12.95 -18.92 -0.84
N GLU A 208 13.39 -19.47 -1.96
CA GLU A 208 14.80 -19.76 -2.21
C GLU A 208 15.68 -18.51 -2.17
N ILE A 209 15.24 -17.43 -2.81
CA ILE A 209 15.94 -16.14 -2.76
C ILE A 209 16.00 -15.62 -1.32
N LYS A 210 14.87 -15.63 -0.63
CA LYS A 210 14.75 -15.11 0.72
C LYS A 210 15.65 -15.83 1.71
N GLU A 211 15.71 -17.15 1.64
CA GLU A 211 16.53 -17.99 2.51
C GLU A 211 18.04 -17.85 2.24
N ASN A 212 18.42 -17.70 0.97
CA ASN A 212 19.83 -17.70 0.57
C ASN A 212 20.52 -16.34 0.71
N LEU A 213 19.76 -15.22 0.73
CA LEU A 213 20.33 -13.89 0.70
C LEU A 213 20.14 -13.06 1.97
N ASN A 214 19.50 -13.57 2.99
CA ASN A 214 19.11 -12.79 4.16
C ASN A 214 18.39 -11.48 3.77
N VAL A 215 17.32 -11.62 2.99
CA VAL A 215 16.53 -10.49 2.52
C VAL A 215 16.06 -9.65 3.72
N THR A 216 16.31 -8.34 3.65
CA THR A 216 15.91 -7.41 4.73
C THR A 216 14.40 -7.19 4.72
N TYR A 217 13.83 -6.94 3.55
CA TYR A 217 12.39 -6.70 3.37
C TYR A 217 11.83 -7.44 2.18
N THR A 218 10.68 -8.05 2.36
CA THR A 218 9.85 -8.62 1.29
C THR A 218 8.65 -7.71 1.11
N ILE A 219 8.58 -7.02 -0.02
CA ILE A 219 7.54 -6.03 -0.32
C ILE A 219 6.69 -6.51 -1.48
N LEU A 220 5.38 -6.52 -1.27
CA LEU A 220 4.41 -6.92 -2.28
C LEU A 220 3.80 -5.71 -2.96
N THR A 221 3.81 -5.71 -4.29
CA THR A 221 3.09 -4.73 -5.10
C THR A 221 1.76 -5.32 -5.55
N VAL A 222 0.66 -4.64 -5.29
CA VAL A 222 -0.70 -5.04 -5.69
C VAL A 222 -1.44 -3.87 -6.33
N ASP A 223 -2.35 -4.20 -7.25
CA ASP A 223 -3.20 -3.25 -7.94
C ASP A 223 -4.41 -2.89 -7.08
N ALA A 224 -4.48 -1.64 -6.62
CA ALA A 224 -5.58 -1.16 -5.78
C ALA A 224 -6.95 -1.27 -6.46
N MET A 225 -7.00 -1.19 -7.79
CA MET A 225 -8.25 -1.25 -8.56
C MET A 225 -8.93 -2.62 -8.54
N THR A 226 -8.20 -3.67 -8.15
CA THR A 226 -8.75 -5.04 -8.06
C THR A 226 -9.50 -5.31 -6.75
N GLY A 227 -9.53 -4.36 -5.82
CA GLY A 227 -10.33 -4.46 -4.58
C GLY A 227 -9.96 -5.68 -3.75
N GLN A 228 -10.93 -6.56 -3.48
CA GLN A 228 -10.71 -7.77 -2.67
C GLN A 228 -9.73 -8.76 -3.30
N ASP A 229 -9.57 -8.77 -4.60
CA ASP A 229 -8.53 -9.61 -5.24
C ASP A 229 -7.13 -9.18 -4.78
N ALA A 230 -6.88 -7.89 -4.64
CA ALA A 230 -5.62 -7.39 -4.08
C ALA A 230 -5.40 -7.88 -2.64
N VAL A 231 -6.45 -7.88 -1.82
CA VAL A 231 -6.40 -8.38 -0.44
C VAL A 231 -6.11 -9.88 -0.41
N ASN A 232 -6.74 -10.65 -1.28
CA ASN A 232 -6.54 -12.10 -1.39
C ASN A 232 -5.10 -12.43 -1.83
N VAL A 233 -4.56 -11.69 -2.78
CA VAL A 233 -3.15 -11.82 -3.21
C VAL A 233 -2.21 -11.52 -2.05
N ALA A 234 -2.43 -10.42 -1.33
CA ALA A 234 -1.61 -10.05 -0.17
C ALA A 234 -1.66 -11.12 0.92
N THR A 235 -2.84 -11.67 1.20
CA THR A 235 -3.01 -12.76 2.17
C THR A 235 -2.22 -14.01 1.75
N SER A 236 -2.31 -14.40 0.47
CA SER A 236 -1.59 -15.57 -0.05
C SER A 236 -0.07 -15.42 0.04
N PHE A 237 0.47 -14.26 -0.34
CA PHE A 237 1.91 -13.99 -0.21
C PHE A 237 2.35 -13.97 1.24
N ASN A 238 1.57 -13.34 2.12
CA ASN A 238 1.90 -13.29 3.54
C ASN A 238 1.90 -14.67 4.19
N ASP A 239 0.91 -15.50 3.88
CA ASP A 239 0.81 -16.85 4.44
C ASP A 239 1.91 -17.78 3.94
N LYS A 240 2.31 -17.68 2.67
CA LYS A 240 3.27 -18.61 2.04
C LYS A 240 4.72 -18.21 2.25
N ILE A 241 5.07 -16.94 2.15
CA ILE A 241 6.48 -16.50 2.26
C ILE A 241 6.70 -15.43 3.34
N GLY A 242 5.63 -14.82 3.85
CA GLY A 242 5.72 -13.66 4.72
C GLY A 242 6.12 -12.40 3.97
N ILE A 243 5.36 -11.33 4.15
CA ILE A 243 5.65 -10.01 3.61
C ILE A 243 5.85 -9.02 4.77
N ASP A 244 6.64 -7.97 4.53
CA ASP A 244 6.89 -6.91 5.51
C ASP A 244 6.04 -5.68 5.25
N GLY A 245 5.56 -5.52 4.04
CA GLY A 245 4.71 -4.41 3.66
C GLY A 245 4.17 -4.54 2.24
N VAL A 246 3.26 -3.63 1.91
CA VAL A 246 2.55 -3.60 0.64
C VAL A 246 2.70 -2.23 -0.01
N ILE A 247 2.83 -2.23 -1.34
CA ILE A 247 2.70 -1.03 -2.16
C ILE A 247 1.43 -1.17 -2.98
N LEU A 248 0.53 -0.21 -2.84
CA LEU A 248 -0.70 -0.12 -3.64
C LEU A 248 -0.44 0.69 -4.91
N THR A 249 -0.55 0.06 -6.06
CA THR A 249 -0.45 0.76 -7.34
C THR A 249 -1.83 1.20 -7.83
N LYS A 250 -1.85 2.17 -8.73
CA LYS A 250 -3.07 2.65 -9.41
C LYS A 250 -4.15 3.16 -8.46
N LEU A 251 -3.74 3.70 -7.32
CA LEU A 251 -4.68 4.21 -6.33
C LEU A 251 -5.42 5.44 -6.82
N ASP A 252 -4.80 6.24 -7.68
CA ASP A 252 -5.41 7.38 -8.36
C ASP A 252 -6.64 7.01 -9.21
N GLY A 253 -6.66 5.79 -9.76
CA GLY A 253 -7.78 5.24 -10.53
C GLY A 253 -8.82 4.50 -9.69
N ASP A 254 -8.54 4.23 -8.41
CA ASP A 254 -9.46 3.51 -7.53
C ASP A 254 -10.44 4.46 -6.86
N THR A 255 -11.69 4.49 -7.37
CA THR A 255 -12.77 5.30 -6.79
C THR A 255 -13.45 4.64 -5.60
N ARG A 256 -13.18 3.36 -5.34
CA ARG A 256 -13.84 2.56 -4.30
C ARG A 256 -13.07 2.54 -2.98
N GLY A 257 -11.78 2.22 -3.00
CA GLY A 257 -10.91 2.22 -1.81
C GLY A 257 -10.89 0.92 -1.00
N GLY A 258 -11.49 -0.15 -1.51
CA GLY A 258 -11.63 -1.42 -0.78
C GLY A 258 -10.31 -2.05 -0.35
N ALA A 259 -9.31 -2.06 -1.24
CA ALA A 259 -7.99 -2.60 -0.93
C ALA A 259 -7.27 -1.76 0.14
N ALA A 260 -7.26 -0.44 0.00
CA ALA A 260 -6.63 0.47 0.96
C ALA A 260 -7.20 0.31 2.38
N LEU A 261 -8.49 0.09 2.50
CA LEU A 261 -9.18 -0.09 3.79
C LEU A 261 -9.00 -1.48 4.40
N SER A 262 -8.68 -2.50 3.58
CA SER A 262 -8.72 -3.90 4.02
C SER A 262 -7.36 -4.53 4.27
N ILE A 263 -6.33 -4.13 3.57
CA ILE A 263 -5.04 -4.85 3.56
C ILE A 263 -4.42 -4.94 4.96
N LYS A 264 -4.29 -3.84 5.68
CA LYS A 264 -3.71 -3.85 7.03
C LYS A 264 -4.54 -4.68 8.00
N ALA A 265 -5.86 -4.52 7.96
CA ALA A 265 -6.77 -5.23 8.85
C ALA A 265 -6.78 -6.75 8.61
N VAL A 266 -6.71 -7.19 7.36
CA VAL A 266 -6.74 -8.61 6.99
C VAL A 266 -5.37 -9.27 7.16
N THR A 267 -4.29 -8.63 6.73
CA THR A 267 -2.95 -9.24 6.71
C THR A 267 -2.10 -8.92 7.93
N GLY A 268 -2.42 -7.86 8.67
CA GLY A 268 -1.57 -7.33 9.73
C GLY A 268 -0.34 -6.57 9.22
N LYS A 269 -0.18 -6.44 7.89
CA LYS A 269 1.00 -5.81 7.29
C LYS A 269 0.69 -4.41 6.78
N PRO A 270 1.62 -3.45 6.95
CA PRO A 270 1.36 -2.06 6.60
C PRO A 270 1.39 -1.82 5.10
N ILE A 271 0.65 -0.82 4.66
CA ILE A 271 0.84 -0.21 3.36
C ILE A 271 1.94 0.83 3.49
N LEU A 272 2.99 0.72 2.66
CA LEU A 272 4.18 1.57 2.73
C LEU A 272 4.09 2.76 1.78
N TYR A 273 3.68 2.50 0.55
CA TYR A 273 3.59 3.48 -0.53
C TYR A 273 2.32 3.28 -1.33
N ALA A 274 1.88 4.36 -1.96
CA ALA A 274 0.75 4.37 -2.88
C ALA A 274 1.17 4.98 -4.22
N GLY A 275 0.83 4.30 -5.31
CA GLY A 275 0.97 4.83 -6.66
C GLY A 275 -0.20 5.74 -6.99
N MET A 276 0.08 7.03 -7.16
CA MET A 276 -0.92 8.08 -7.39
C MET A 276 -0.86 8.66 -8.81
N GLY A 277 -0.09 8.05 -9.72
CA GLY A 277 0.06 8.49 -11.10
C GLY A 277 1.32 7.93 -11.77
N GLU A 278 1.66 8.48 -12.93
CA GLU A 278 2.73 7.98 -13.80
C GLU A 278 4.13 8.51 -13.44
N LYS A 279 4.22 9.69 -12.83
CA LYS A 279 5.50 10.34 -12.53
C LYS A 279 6.21 9.67 -11.36
N LEU A 280 7.54 9.84 -11.28
CA LEU A 280 8.35 9.38 -10.15
C LEU A 280 7.82 9.92 -8.81
N THR A 281 7.46 11.20 -8.78
CA THR A 281 6.89 11.86 -7.59
C THR A 281 5.51 11.37 -7.22
N ASP A 282 4.83 10.62 -8.09
CA ASP A 282 3.50 10.08 -7.86
C ASP A 282 3.52 8.77 -7.05
N LEU A 283 4.69 8.21 -6.76
CA LEU A 283 4.83 7.17 -5.74
C LEU A 283 5.00 7.86 -4.39
N GLU A 284 3.93 7.91 -3.62
CA GLU A 284 3.87 8.65 -2.36
C GLU A 284 3.98 7.72 -1.14
N GLN A 285 4.62 8.20 -0.06
CA GLN A 285 4.54 7.54 1.25
C GLN A 285 3.07 7.39 1.64
N PHE A 286 2.69 6.25 2.18
CA PHE A 286 1.33 6.03 2.64
C PHE A 286 1.17 6.52 4.09
N TYR A 287 0.32 7.52 4.29
CA TYR A 287 -0.03 8.06 5.60
C TYR A 287 -1.47 7.63 5.94
N PRO A 288 -1.67 6.67 6.84
CA PRO A 288 -3.01 6.14 7.14
C PRO A 288 -4.04 7.20 7.54
N ASP A 289 -3.67 8.13 8.40
CA ASP A 289 -4.54 9.21 8.87
C ASP A 289 -4.94 10.18 7.75
N ARG A 290 -4.00 10.54 6.88
CA ARG A 290 -4.27 11.39 5.70
C ARG A 290 -5.20 10.68 4.70
N MET A 291 -4.99 9.39 4.47
CA MET A 291 -5.85 8.59 3.58
C MET A 291 -7.25 8.44 4.17
N ALA A 292 -7.38 8.20 5.46
CA ALA A 292 -8.68 8.16 6.14
C ALA A 292 -9.42 9.50 5.99
N SER A 293 -8.73 10.62 6.19
CA SER A 293 -9.31 11.96 5.99
C SER A 293 -9.78 12.20 4.55
N ARG A 294 -9.02 11.75 3.56
CA ARG A 294 -9.40 11.85 2.13
C ARG A 294 -10.63 10.99 1.82
N ILE A 295 -10.68 9.76 2.31
CA ILE A 295 -11.82 8.86 2.11
C ILE A 295 -13.09 9.48 2.72
N LEU A 296 -12.97 10.11 3.89
CA LEU A 296 -14.09 10.76 4.58
C LEU A 296 -14.45 12.13 4.01
N GLY A 297 -13.68 12.65 3.04
CA GLY A 297 -13.93 13.96 2.43
C GLY A 297 -13.56 15.14 3.33
N MET A 298 -12.69 14.93 4.34
CA MET A 298 -12.22 15.99 5.26
C MET A 298 -11.04 16.79 4.72
N GLY A 299 -10.52 16.41 3.53
CA GLY A 299 -9.36 17.02 2.92
C GLY A 299 -8.04 16.52 3.49
N ASP A 300 -6.96 16.83 2.79
CA ASP A 300 -5.59 16.48 3.17
C ASP A 300 -4.71 17.75 3.05
N VAL A 301 -4.81 18.62 4.05
CA VAL A 301 -4.08 19.89 4.10
C VAL A 301 -2.58 19.66 4.20
N GLU A 302 -2.14 18.64 4.94
CA GLU A 302 -0.72 18.35 5.13
C GLU A 302 -0.05 17.93 3.82
N SER A 303 -0.69 17.07 3.03
CA SER A 303 -0.17 16.69 1.70
C SER A 303 -0.12 17.87 0.74
N LEU A 304 -1.07 18.78 0.81
CA LEU A 304 -1.06 19.99 -0.01
C LEU A 304 0.12 20.91 0.36
N ILE A 305 0.41 21.07 1.65
CA ILE A 305 1.55 21.86 2.13
C ILE A 305 2.87 21.23 1.69
N GLU A 306 3.04 19.92 1.85
CA GLU A 306 4.26 19.21 1.42
C GLU A 306 4.50 19.34 -0.09
N LYS A 307 3.45 19.20 -0.90
CA LYS A 307 3.55 19.36 -2.35
C LYS A 307 3.93 20.79 -2.74
N ALA A 308 3.40 21.78 -2.03
CA ALA A 308 3.74 23.17 -2.25
C ALA A 308 5.19 23.50 -1.86
N GLN A 309 5.72 22.84 -0.84
CA GLN A 309 7.11 23.01 -0.41
C GLN A 309 8.12 22.29 -1.31
N SER A 310 7.71 21.25 -2.03
CA SER A 310 8.55 20.45 -2.93
C SER A 310 8.52 20.93 -4.39
N ALA A 311 7.63 21.86 -4.73
CA ALA A 311 7.52 22.48 -6.05
C ALA A 311 8.40 23.73 -6.16
#